data_9fc43b56dfac57ff7916fd6cdb85eb1b
#
_entry.id   9fc43b56dfac57ff7916fd6cdb85eb1b
#
_cell.length_a   1.000
_cell.length_b   1.000
_cell.length_c   1.000
_cell.angle_alpha   90.00
_cell.angle_beta   90.00
_cell.angle_gamma   90.00
#
_symmetry.space_group_name_H-M   'P 1'
#
loop_
_entity.id
_entity.type
_entity.pdbx_description
1 polymer ?
#
loop_
_entity_poly.entity_id
_entity_poly.type
_entity_poly.pdbx_seq_one_letter_code
_entity_poly.pdbx_strand_id
1 'polypeptide(L)' 'MQYEIRVEGHMSETLTSAFPELEHVVISGQTVLYGPLVDEAHLYGLLARFQSLGLHVVELRRLPE' A
#
# COMPACT_ATOMS: atom_id res chain seq x y z
N MET A 1 10.99 -8.92 -2.47
CA MET A 1 9.73 -9.39 -1.86
C MET A 1 8.56 -8.64 -2.47
N GLN A 2 7.49 -9.33 -2.77
CA GLN A 2 6.26 -8.74 -3.32
C GLN A 2 5.19 -8.68 -2.26
N TYR A 3 4.53 -7.54 -2.14
CA TYR A 3 3.47 -7.35 -1.15
C TYR A 3 2.25 -6.71 -1.78
N GLU A 4 1.09 -7.01 -1.20
CA GLU A 4 -0.17 -6.39 -1.50
C GLU A 4 -0.70 -5.76 -0.22
N ILE A 5 -1.07 -4.49 -0.28
CA ILE A 5 -1.59 -3.74 0.86
C ILE A 5 -2.95 -3.20 0.48
N ARG A 6 -3.99 -3.56 1.23
CA ARG A 6 -5.34 -3.06 0.99
C ARG A 6 -5.67 -1.96 1.99
N VAL A 7 -6.14 -0.85 1.45
CA VAL A 7 -6.48 0.33 2.23
C VAL A 7 -7.96 0.62 2.02
N GLU A 8 -8.66 0.94 3.10
CA GLU A 8 -10.07 1.27 3.03
C GLU A 8 -10.30 2.55 2.24
N GLY A 9 -11.32 2.52 1.39
CA GLY A 9 -11.73 3.69 0.63
C GLY A 9 -10.96 3.86 -0.68
N HIS A 10 -11.24 4.96 -1.34
CA HIS A 10 -10.62 5.32 -2.61
C HIS A 10 -9.56 6.39 -2.35
N MET A 11 -8.30 6.02 -2.45
CA MET A 11 -7.21 6.98 -2.29
C MET A 11 -7.20 7.95 -3.47
N SER A 12 -7.05 9.24 -3.14
CA SER A 12 -6.91 10.26 -4.19
C SER A 12 -5.57 10.08 -4.91
N GLU A 13 -5.45 10.69 -6.08
CA GLU A 13 -4.22 10.70 -6.83
C GLU A 13 -3.06 11.30 -6.03
N THR A 14 -3.35 12.34 -5.26
CA THR A 14 -2.35 12.96 -4.38
C THR A 14 -1.81 11.96 -3.37
N LEU A 15 -2.70 11.14 -2.78
CA LEU A 15 -2.28 10.13 -1.79
C LEU A 15 -1.54 8.98 -2.46
N THR A 16 -1.98 8.51 -3.61
CA THR A 16 -1.29 7.41 -4.29
C THR A 16 0.10 7.83 -4.78
N SER A 17 0.28 9.10 -5.10
CA SER A 17 1.59 9.61 -5.52
C SER A 17 2.62 9.62 -4.39
N ALA A 18 2.18 9.48 -3.14
CA ALA A 18 3.08 9.33 -2.00
C ALA A 18 3.73 7.94 -1.94
N PHE A 19 3.29 7.02 -2.81
CA PHE A 19 3.80 5.64 -2.86
C PHE A 19 4.26 5.31 -4.28
N PRO A 20 5.27 6.03 -4.80
CA PRO A 20 5.69 5.85 -6.20
C PRO A 20 6.29 4.48 -6.49
N GLU A 21 6.72 3.77 -5.45
CA GLU A 21 7.29 2.43 -5.59
C GLU A 21 6.22 1.34 -5.76
N LEU A 22 4.93 1.68 -5.59
CA LEU A 22 3.84 0.72 -5.67
C LEU A 22 2.88 1.05 -6.81
N GLU A 23 2.32 0.01 -7.40
CA GLU A 23 1.16 0.13 -8.30
C GLU A 23 -0.11 0.15 -7.47
N HIS A 24 -1.22 0.62 -8.04
CA HIS A 24 -2.49 0.63 -7.32
C HIS A 24 -3.66 0.37 -8.24
N VAL A 25 -4.74 -0.17 -7.66
CA VAL A 25 -6.01 -0.38 -8.33
C VAL A 25 -7.12 -0.24 -7.29
N VAL A 26 -8.28 0.29 -7.71
CA VAL A 26 -9.44 0.42 -6.84
C VAL A 26 -10.38 -0.75 -7.09
N ILE A 27 -10.72 -1.47 -6.03
CA ILE A 27 -11.60 -2.64 -6.10
C ILE A 27 -12.62 -2.56 -4.95
N SER A 28 -13.90 -2.50 -5.29
CA SER A 28 -15.00 -2.60 -4.31
C SER A 28 -14.82 -1.69 -3.08
N GLY A 29 -14.52 -0.42 -3.31
CA GLY A 29 -14.40 0.55 -2.23
C GLY A 29 -13.09 0.47 -1.45
N GLN A 30 -12.14 -0.29 -1.95
CA GLN A 30 -10.80 -0.38 -1.38
C GLN A 30 -9.77 -0.01 -2.44
N THR A 31 -8.64 0.52 -1.98
CA THR A 31 -7.48 0.74 -2.86
C THR A 31 -6.46 -0.36 -2.55
N VAL A 32 -6.06 -1.09 -3.58
CA VAL A 32 -5.08 -2.16 -3.45
C VAL A 32 -3.76 -1.64 -4.01
N LEU A 33 -2.74 -1.57 -3.15
CA LEU A 33 -1.41 -1.18 -3.57
C LEU A 33 -0.52 -2.41 -3.55
N TYR A 34 0.32 -2.57 -4.57
CA TYR A 34 1.13 -3.78 -4.68
C TYR A 34 2.44 -3.47 -5.38
N GLY A 35 3.43 -4.28 -5.11
CA GLY A 35 4.72 -4.16 -5.77
C GLY A 35 5.86 -4.76 -4.98
N PRO A 36 7.08 -4.65 -5.52
CA PRO A 36 8.25 -5.19 -4.87
C PRO A 36 8.75 -4.29 -3.74
N LEU A 37 9.19 -4.90 -2.66
CA LEU A 37 9.85 -4.23 -1.56
C LEU A 37 11.24 -4.80 -1.40
N VAL A 38 12.17 -3.95 -1.00
CA VAL A 38 13.59 -4.34 -0.86
C VAL A 38 13.79 -5.29 0.32
N ASP A 39 13.18 -4.95 1.47
CA ASP A 39 13.32 -5.72 2.70
C ASP A 39 12.18 -5.37 3.66
N GLU A 40 12.22 -5.95 4.86
CA GLU A 40 11.20 -5.70 5.86
C GLU A 40 11.21 -4.26 6.39
N ALA A 41 12.38 -3.64 6.45
CA ALA A 41 12.48 -2.24 6.87
C ALA A 41 11.72 -1.33 5.90
N HIS A 42 11.77 -1.63 4.61
CA HIS A 42 10.99 -0.93 3.59
C HIS A 42 9.50 -1.08 3.84
N LEU A 43 9.06 -2.30 4.17
CA LEU A 43 7.66 -2.56 4.51
C LEU A 43 7.20 -1.74 5.71
N TYR A 44 7.98 -1.76 6.79
CA TYR A 44 7.63 -1.01 7.99
C TYR A 44 7.61 0.49 7.74
N GLY A 45 8.52 0.98 6.91
CA GLY A 45 8.52 2.39 6.49
C GLY A 45 7.25 2.77 5.73
N LEU A 46 6.77 1.88 4.86
CA LEU A 46 5.51 2.10 4.15
C LEU A 46 4.32 2.11 5.10
N LEU A 47 4.27 1.17 6.04
CA LEU A 47 3.17 1.11 7.01
C LEU A 47 3.12 2.38 7.86
N ALA A 48 4.29 2.89 8.28
CA ALA A 48 4.35 4.14 9.01
C ALA A 48 3.86 5.31 8.14
N ARG A 49 4.17 5.30 6.86
CA ARG A 49 3.70 6.32 5.92
C ARG A 49 2.18 6.28 5.77
N PHE A 50 1.59 5.09 5.63
CA PHE A 50 0.14 4.93 5.59
C PHE A 50 -0.48 5.53 6.85
N GLN A 51 0.07 5.21 8.01
CA GLN A 51 -0.45 5.68 9.28
C GLN A 51 -0.35 7.21 9.39
N SER A 52 0.77 7.79 8.99
CA SER A 52 0.96 9.25 9.08
C SER A 52 0.02 10.01 8.15
N LEU A 53 -0.44 9.38 7.08
CA LEU A 53 -1.39 9.98 6.15
C LEU A 53 -2.85 9.72 6.54
N GLY A 54 -3.07 9.07 7.69
CA GLY A 54 -4.40 8.75 8.16
C GLY A 54 -5.10 7.66 7.37
N LEU A 55 -4.37 6.85 6.66
CA LEU A 55 -4.92 5.77 5.86
C LEU A 55 -5.08 4.52 6.71
N HIS A 56 -6.20 3.82 6.50
CA HIS A 56 -6.53 2.62 7.28
C HIS A 56 -6.20 1.37 6.48
N VAL A 57 -5.15 0.65 6.89
CA VAL A 57 -4.76 -0.60 6.24
C VAL A 57 -5.70 -1.72 6.70
N VAL A 58 -6.37 -2.34 5.75
CA VAL A 58 -7.35 -3.40 6.01
C VAL A 58 -6.68 -4.76 5.97
N GLU A 59 -5.75 -4.94 5.05
CA GLU A 59 -5.09 -6.22 4.86
C GLU A 59 -3.67 -6.00 4.31
N LEU A 60 -2.76 -6.83 4.77
CA LEU A 60 -1.39 -6.89 4.28
C LEU A 60 -1.09 -8.32 3.91
N ARG A 61 -0.63 -8.56 2.70
CA ARG A 61 -0.35 -9.91 2.24
C ARG A 61 0.94 -9.96 1.44
N ARG A 62 1.78 -10.94 1.75
CA ARG A 62 2.95 -11.22 0.95
C ARG A 62 2.55 -12.07 -0.26
N LEU A 63 2.97 -11.64 -1.44
CA LEU A 63 2.63 -12.33 -2.67
C LEU A 63 3.74 -13.30 -3.06
N PRO A 64 3.41 -14.41 -3.75
CA PRO A 64 4.43 -15.31 -4.30
C PRO A 64 5.31 -14.57 -5.31
N GLU A 65 6.55 -14.97 -5.36
CA GLU A 65 7.50 -14.44 -6.35
C GLU A 65 7.68 -15.41 -7.50
#